data_fd57221082dc429fb34d10992df616e2
#
_entry.id   fd57221082dc429fb34d10992df616e2
#
_cell.length_a   1.000
_cell.length_b   1.000
_cell.length_c   1.000
_cell.angle_alpha   90.00
_cell.angle_beta   90.00
_cell.angle_gamma   90.00
#
_symmetry.space_group_name_H-M   'P 1'
#
loop_
_entity.id
_entity.type
_entity.pdbx_description
1 polymer ?
#
loop_
_entity_poly.entity_id
_entity_poly.type
_entity_poly.pdbx_seq_one_letter_code
_entity_poly.pdbx_strand_id
1 'polypeptide(L)'
;MHVPFRQLDALFVNADSSVQAYQGLAATYAAIEPPTWALLLAQSCRAKHFGVAILDCDAEKLSLGDAVSRIKAENPRLVVFVVYGQNPNSGTTGMIGATALARELKLQHPDFPICFVGSHASALPLEVLQLPFVDFVLLNEGVYALHNLLRTNLKAGLSAVRGIGYKVIEKRGEARPILNEPESVVPQDRMDLDMPGYAWDLLPYKSRPLDLYRAHFWHAEFDHEKRTPFAAIYSSLGCTFGCDFCMINIINRVNNGSDISAADSRVMRFWSSKLIGGELEKLARMGVVTVRISDEMFFLNRKYYEPLLHDIVDRDLQLRMWAYARVDTVRHEYIELFRRAGINWLALGIEAGNQTVRQEVSKGSFQEVNIRAVCDKMRTAGMNIISNYIFGFPDDTMDTMQETLELALELNTEMVNMYPCQALPGSPTYHMAKRNGWKFPDNYSGYAFLSYDSEPLPTKYVSAVDVLRFRDNAWRTYFSNPAYLSLVETKFGAQERKNVEAMASVRLRRKLLGD
;
A
#
# COMPACT_ATOMS: atom_id res chain seq x y z
N MET A 1 31.89 -26.31 17.26
CA MET A 1 30.79 -26.10 18.21
C MET A 1 29.53 -25.90 17.39
N HIS A 2 28.59 -26.86 17.41
CA HIS A 2 27.27 -26.66 16.83
C HIS A 2 26.53 -25.64 17.70
N VAL A 3 26.37 -24.42 17.22
CA VAL A 3 25.40 -23.48 17.80
C VAL A 3 24.04 -24.17 17.59
N PRO A 4 23.27 -24.46 18.65
CA PRO A 4 21.95 -25.06 18.47
C PRO A 4 21.12 -24.13 17.59
N PHE A 5 20.52 -24.69 16.54
CA PHE A 5 19.60 -23.97 15.64
C PHE A 5 18.49 -23.39 16.51
N ARG A 6 18.56 -22.09 16.77
CA ARG A 6 17.50 -21.40 17.52
C ARG A 6 16.28 -21.33 16.62
N GLN A 7 15.17 -21.96 17.06
CA GLN A 7 13.90 -21.87 16.37
C GLN A 7 13.54 -20.39 16.12
N LEU A 8 13.04 -20.07 14.93
CA LEU A 8 12.55 -18.72 14.62
C LEU A 8 11.36 -18.37 15.52
N ASP A 9 11.40 -17.18 16.11
CA ASP A 9 10.28 -16.65 16.89
C ASP A 9 9.12 -16.24 15.99
N ALA A 10 9.40 -15.65 14.82
CA ALA A 10 8.40 -15.31 13.82
C ALA A 10 8.95 -15.42 12.39
N LEU A 11 8.09 -15.89 11.47
CA LEU A 11 8.30 -15.82 10.03
C LEU A 11 7.27 -14.86 9.44
N PHE A 12 7.74 -13.75 8.87
CA PHE A 12 6.90 -12.79 8.16
C PHE A 12 6.67 -13.26 6.73
N VAL A 13 5.41 -13.37 6.34
CA VAL A 13 5.02 -13.86 5.02
C VAL A 13 4.35 -12.75 4.22
N ASN A 14 4.94 -12.44 3.05
CA ASN A 14 4.33 -11.63 2.00
C ASN A 14 3.78 -12.58 0.92
N ALA A 15 2.47 -12.77 0.89
CA ALA A 15 1.83 -13.68 -0.06
C ALA A 15 1.58 -12.99 -1.40
N ASP A 16 1.67 -13.76 -2.50
CA ASP A 16 1.39 -13.24 -3.86
C ASP A 16 -0.12 -13.11 -4.11
N SER A 17 -0.56 -11.90 -4.42
CA SER A 17 -1.92 -11.56 -4.87
C SER A 17 -1.95 -11.00 -6.30
N SER A 18 -0.80 -10.94 -6.99
CA SER A 18 -0.59 -10.13 -8.18
C SER A 18 -1.47 -10.57 -9.36
N VAL A 19 -1.58 -11.86 -9.61
CA VAL A 19 -2.36 -12.39 -10.75
C VAL A 19 -3.85 -12.07 -10.61
N GLN A 20 -4.42 -12.27 -9.41
CA GLN A 20 -5.83 -11.97 -9.16
C GLN A 20 -6.11 -10.46 -9.15
N ALA A 21 -5.17 -9.66 -8.64
CA ALA A 21 -5.31 -8.21 -8.55
C ALA A 21 -5.14 -7.49 -9.90
N TYR A 22 -4.22 -7.97 -10.75
CA TYR A 22 -3.79 -7.24 -11.96
C TYR A 22 -4.06 -7.97 -13.28
N GLN A 23 -4.55 -9.21 -13.25
CA GLN A 23 -4.82 -10.02 -14.45
C GLN A 23 -3.61 -10.07 -15.41
N GLY A 24 -3.82 -9.88 -16.72
CA GLY A 24 -2.75 -9.88 -17.74
C GLY A 24 -1.68 -8.80 -17.57
N LEU A 25 -1.91 -7.78 -16.73
CA LEU A 25 -0.90 -6.75 -16.42
C LEU A 25 0.12 -7.22 -15.38
N ALA A 26 -0.18 -8.26 -14.61
CA ALA A 26 0.65 -8.72 -13.48
C ALA A 26 2.08 -9.07 -13.89
N ALA A 27 2.23 -9.88 -14.94
CA ALA A 27 3.53 -10.43 -15.34
C ALA A 27 4.50 -9.36 -15.85
N THR A 28 4.00 -8.39 -16.62
CA THR A 28 4.85 -7.44 -17.35
C THR A 28 4.86 -6.04 -16.72
N TYR A 29 3.71 -5.52 -16.34
CA TYR A 29 3.56 -4.09 -16.00
C TYR A 29 3.48 -3.81 -14.51
N ALA A 30 2.94 -4.72 -13.69
CA ALA A 30 2.88 -4.53 -12.24
C ALA A 30 4.29 -4.40 -11.63
N ALA A 31 4.39 -3.60 -10.58
CA ALA A 31 5.59 -3.58 -9.74
C ALA A 31 5.70 -4.89 -8.93
N ILE A 32 6.91 -5.22 -8.50
CA ILE A 32 7.17 -6.16 -7.41
C ILE A 32 7.88 -5.33 -6.34
N GLU A 33 7.15 -4.95 -5.32
CA GLU A 33 7.68 -4.07 -4.28
C GLU A 33 8.20 -4.87 -3.08
N PRO A 34 9.29 -4.45 -2.45
CA PRO A 34 9.69 -5.04 -1.17
C PRO A 34 8.55 -4.97 -0.15
N PRO A 35 8.35 -6.00 0.67
CA PRO A 35 7.31 -6.01 1.70
C PRO A 35 7.71 -5.07 2.86
N THR A 36 7.61 -3.77 2.63
CA THR A 36 8.16 -2.70 3.47
C THR A 36 7.73 -2.82 4.93
N TRP A 37 6.47 -3.21 5.17
CA TRP A 37 5.97 -3.37 6.53
C TRP A 37 6.55 -4.61 7.22
N ALA A 38 6.75 -5.70 6.51
CA ALA A 38 7.44 -6.89 7.02
C ALA A 38 8.90 -6.57 7.38
N LEU A 39 9.58 -5.75 6.56
CA LEU A 39 10.95 -5.28 6.85
C LEU A 39 11.03 -4.47 8.14
N LEU A 40 10.08 -3.55 8.36
CA LEU A 40 9.98 -2.73 9.58
C LEU A 40 9.71 -3.59 10.82
N LEU A 41 8.72 -4.49 10.76
CA LEU A 41 8.40 -5.41 11.86
C LEU A 41 9.57 -6.35 12.18
N ALA A 42 10.21 -6.91 11.15
CA ALA A 42 11.35 -7.80 11.32
C ALA A 42 12.52 -7.07 12.00
N GLN A 43 12.86 -5.86 11.55
CA GLN A 43 13.93 -5.08 12.14
C GLN A 43 13.61 -4.66 13.58
N SER A 44 12.37 -4.29 13.86
CA SER A 44 11.89 -3.98 15.20
C SER A 44 11.98 -5.19 16.15
N CYS A 45 11.60 -6.38 15.68
CA CYS A 45 11.75 -7.64 16.43
C CYS A 45 13.21 -7.99 16.69
N ARG A 46 14.10 -7.85 15.69
CA ARG A 46 15.55 -8.07 15.84
C ARG A 46 16.16 -7.15 16.89
N ALA A 47 15.74 -5.89 16.94
CA ALA A 47 16.18 -4.93 17.98
C ALA A 47 15.76 -5.34 19.40
N LYS A 48 14.80 -6.26 19.54
CA LYS A 48 14.36 -6.87 20.81
C LYS A 48 14.86 -8.32 20.97
N HIS A 49 15.85 -8.72 20.17
CA HIS A 49 16.51 -10.03 20.19
C HIS A 49 15.64 -11.23 19.82
N PHE A 50 14.55 -11.03 19.09
CA PHE A 50 13.79 -12.13 18.50
C PHE A 50 14.48 -12.64 17.22
N GLY A 51 14.46 -13.97 17.03
CA GLY A 51 14.87 -14.62 15.79
C GLY A 51 13.74 -14.53 14.76
N VAL A 52 14.02 -13.89 13.61
CA VAL A 52 13.00 -13.67 12.58
C VAL A 52 13.54 -13.89 11.17
N ALA A 53 12.65 -14.24 10.25
CA ALA A 53 12.91 -14.32 8.81
C ALA A 53 11.74 -13.73 8.02
N ILE A 54 11.94 -13.51 6.73
CA ILE A 54 10.93 -13.07 5.78
C ILE A 54 10.82 -14.08 4.65
N LEU A 55 9.60 -14.49 4.31
CA LEU A 55 9.27 -15.26 3.12
C LEU A 55 8.47 -14.37 2.17
N ASP A 56 9.07 -13.98 1.04
CA ASP A 56 8.43 -13.14 0.04
C ASP A 56 8.00 -14.00 -1.17
N CYS A 57 6.75 -14.48 -1.11
CA CYS A 57 6.19 -15.33 -2.16
C CYS A 57 5.96 -14.58 -3.47
N ASP A 58 5.71 -13.26 -3.43
CA ASP A 58 5.52 -12.46 -4.64
C ASP A 58 6.86 -12.26 -5.38
N ALA A 59 7.92 -11.89 -4.68
CA ALA A 59 9.24 -11.71 -5.29
C ALA A 59 9.82 -13.00 -5.86
N GLU A 60 9.69 -14.11 -5.13
CA GLU A 60 10.19 -15.43 -5.55
C GLU A 60 9.23 -16.17 -6.50
N LYS A 61 8.01 -15.68 -6.71
CA LYS A 61 6.95 -16.32 -7.51
C LYS A 61 6.67 -17.76 -7.08
N LEU A 62 6.55 -17.95 -5.75
CA LEU A 62 6.32 -19.26 -5.16
C LEU A 62 4.89 -19.74 -5.41
N SER A 63 4.75 -21.01 -5.76
CA SER A 63 3.45 -21.69 -5.68
C SER A 63 3.00 -21.84 -4.22
N LEU A 64 1.69 -22.06 -3.98
CA LEU A 64 1.19 -22.32 -2.63
C LEU A 64 1.91 -23.52 -1.97
N GLY A 65 2.15 -24.60 -2.73
CA GLY A 65 2.84 -25.79 -2.21
C GLY A 65 4.31 -25.52 -1.85
N ASP A 66 5.03 -24.76 -2.69
CA ASP A 66 6.42 -24.38 -2.39
C ASP A 66 6.49 -23.45 -1.17
N ALA A 67 5.59 -22.48 -1.06
CA ALA A 67 5.51 -21.61 0.09
C ALA A 67 5.23 -22.37 1.39
N VAL A 68 4.28 -23.32 1.40
CA VAL A 68 4.01 -24.18 2.56
C VAL A 68 5.24 -25.00 2.92
N SER A 69 5.92 -25.59 1.93
CA SER A 69 7.15 -26.36 2.15
C SER A 69 8.26 -25.53 2.78
N ARG A 70 8.43 -24.28 2.34
CA ARG A 70 9.38 -23.33 2.91
C ARG A 70 9.03 -22.96 4.35
N ILE A 71 7.76 -22.64 4.65
CA ILE A 71 7.30 -22.34 6.02
C ILE A 71 7.58 -23.52 6.94
N LYS A 72 7.29 -24.75 6.48
CA LYS A 72 7.57 -25.96 7.25
C LYS A 72 9.07 -26.15 7.53
N ALA A 73 9.91 -25.90 6.54
CA ALA A 73 11.37 -26.03 6.69
C ALA A 73 11.94 -25.02 7.71
N GLU A 74 11.43 -23.78 7.71
CA GLU A 74 11.81 -22.74 8.68
C GLU A 74 11.29 -23.02 10.10
N ASN A 75 10.22 -23.80 10.25
CA ASN A 75 9.61 -24.20 11.52
C ASN A 75 9.48 -23.06 12.56
N PRO A 76 8.84 -21.93 12.21
CA PRO A 76 8.71 -20.79 13.12
C PRO A 76 7.71 -21.07 14.26
N ARG A 77 7.89 -20.38 15.40
CA ARG A 77 6.90 -20.39 16.49
C ARG A 77 5.60 -19.69 16.09
N LEU A 78 5.67 -18.67 15.22
CA LEU A 78 4.54 -17.89 14.72
C LEU A 78 4.73 -17.57 13.25
N VAL A 79 3.72 -17.85 12.41
CA VAL A 79 3.65 -17.40 11.02
C VAL A 79 2.84 -16.11 10.97
N VAL A 80 3.43 -15.01 10.50
CA VAL A 80 2.82 -13.67 10.47
C VAL A 80 2.58 -13.24 9.03
N PHE A 81 1.34 -13.28 8.58
CA PHE A 81 0.93 -12.73 7.29
C PHE A 81 0.81 -11.21 7.37
N VAL A 82 1.59 -10.52 6.54
CA VAL A 82 1.65 -9.05 6.52
C VAL A 82 0.82 -8.52 5.36
N VAL A 83 -0.37 -7.98 5.67
CA VAL A 83 -1.37 -7.57 4.68
C VAL A 83 -1.51 -6.05 4.62
N TYR A 84 -0.42 -5.39 4.27
CA TYR A 84 -0.37 -3.94 4.07
C TYR A 84 -0.43 -3.53 2.59
N GLY A 85 0.07 -4.37 1.68
CA GLY A 85 0.25 -4.03 0.28
C GLY A 85 1.23 -2.86 0.09
N GLN A 86 1.06 -2.10 -0.98
CA GLN A 86 1.91 -0.94 -1.32
C GLN A 86 1.70 0.26 -0.37
N ASN A 87 0.52 0.37 0.21
CA ASN A 87 0.14 1.31 1.26
C ASN A 87 -1.09 0.72 2.01
N PRO A 88 -1.53 1.31 3.13
CA PRO A 88 -2.67 0.79 3.88
C PRO A 88 -3.96 0.62 3.08
N ASN A 89 -4.24 1.45 2.07
CA ASN A 89 -5.43 1.30 1.21
C ASN A 89 -5.41 0.01 0.37
N SER A 90 -4.25 -0.59 0.14
CA SER A 90 -4.08 -1.84 -0.60
C SER A 90 -4.14 -3.10 0.27
N GLY A 91 -4.29 -2.97 1.58
CA GLY A 91 -4.24 -4.11 2.51
C GLY A 91 -5.33 -5.14 2.26
N THR A 92 -6.53 -4.73 1.87
CA THR A 92 -7.61 -5.67 1.53
C THR A 92 -7.26 -6.54 0.32
N THR A 93 -6.58 -5.98 -0.68
CA THR A 93 -6.07 -6.76 -1.82
C THR A 93 -5.02 -7.79 -1.39
N GLY A 94 -4.18 -7.46 -0.41
CA GLY A 94 -3.21 -8.40 0.16
C GLY A 94 -3.83 -9.63 0.84
N MET A 95 -5.09 -9.52 1.28
CA MET A 95 -5.83 -10.66 1.85
C MET A 95 -6.05 -11.80 0.86
N ILE A 96 -6.06 -11.56 -0.45
CA ILE A 96 -6.28 -12.57 -1.49
C ILE A 96 -5.26 -13.72 -1.34
N GLY A 97 -3.99 -13.43 -1.52
CA GLY A 97 -2.91 -14.43 -1.41
C GLY A 97 -2.69 -14.91 0.02
N ALA A 98 -2.79 -14.00 1.00
CA ALA A 98 -2.60 -14.32 2.40
C ALA A 98 -3.61 -15.36 2.91
N THR A 99 -4.89 -15.22 2.60
CA THR A 99 -5.92 -16.20 3.01
C THR A 99 -5.79 -17.52 2.24
N ALA A 100 -5.41 -17.50 0.97
CA ALA A 100 -5.17 -18.71 0.19
C ALA A 100 -4.01 -19.53 0.80
N LEU A 101 -2.87 -18.90 1.05
CA LEU A 101 -1.70 -19.57 1.61
C LEU A 101 -1.92 -20.00 3.07
N ALA A 102 -2.55 -19.17 3.91
CA ALA A 102 -2.85 -19.51 5.31
C ALA A 102 -3.79 -20.73 5.40
N ARG A 103 -4.81 -20.80 4.52
CA ARG A 103 -5.72 -21.96 4.42
C ARG A 103 -4.95 -23.22 4.05
N GLU A 104 -4.13 -23.16 3.01
CA GLU A 104 -3.32 -24.30 2.55
C GLU A 104 -2.35 -24.76 3.64
N LEU A 105 -1.69 -23.84 4.32
CA LEU A 105 -0.80 -24.15 5.44
C LEU A 105 -1.54 -24.89 6.57
N LYS A 106 -2.72 -24.42 6.99
CA LYS A 106 -3.51 -25.07 8.04
C LYS A 106 -4.05 -26.44 7.65
N LEU A 107 -4.38 -26.64 6.38
CA LEU A 107 -4.82 -27.95 5.87
C LEU A 107 -3.71 -29.00 5.96
N GLN A 108 -2.47 -28.63 5.64
CA GLN A 108 -1.33 -29.54 5.66
C GLN A 108 -0.65 -29.61 7.02
N HIS A 109 -0.65 -28.52 7.78
CA HIS A 109 0.06 -28.36 9.06
C HIS A 109 -0.78 -27.57 10.06
N PRO A 110 -1.80 -28.19 10.70
CA PRO A 110 -2.77 -27.52 11.56
C PRO A 110 -2.16 -26.87 12.82
N ASP A 111 -0.99 -27.33 13.25
CA ASP A 111 -0.34 -26.91 14.49
C ASP A 111 0.40 -25.56 14.37
N PHE A 112 0.66 -25.05 13.16
CA PHE A 112 1.31 -23.74 13.03
C PHE A 112 0.39 -22.61 13.50
N PRO A 113 0.79 -21.80 14.51
CA PRO A 113 0.07 -20.59 14.86
C PRO A 113 0.16 -19.58 13.74
N ILE A 114 -1.00 -19.06 13.29
CA ILE A 114 -1.11 -18.09 12.19
C ILE A 114 -1.66 -16.76 12.70
N CYS A 115 -0.94 -15.69 12.41
CA CYS A 115 -1.25 -14.32 12.76
C CYS A 115 -1.40 -13.46 11.50
N PHE A 116 -2.38 -12.56 11.50
CA PHE A 116 -2.52 -11.53 10.46
C PHE A 116 -2.25 -10.14 11.04
N VAL A 117 -1.50 -9.32 10.32
CA VAL A 117 -1.24 -7.91 10.64
C VAL A 117 -1.38 -7.05 9.39
N GLY A 118 -2.04 -5.90 9.52
CA GLY A 118 -2.21 -4.97 8.41
C GLY A 118 -3.47 -4.14 8.53
N SER A 119 -3.71 -3.31 7.53
CA SER A 119 -4.83 -2.36 7.54
C SER A 119 -6.19 -3.07 7.51
N HIS A 120 -6.34 -4.13 6.72
CA HIS A 120 -7.59 -4.91 6.69
C HIS A 120 -7.84 -5.61 8.03
N ALA A 121 -6.81 -6.26 8.60
CA ALA A 121 -6.90 -6.92 9.91
C ALA A 121 -7.21 -5.91 11.04
N SER A 122 -6.72 -4.68 10.92
CA SER A 122 -7.06 -3.60 11.86
C SER A 122 -8.46 -3.04 11.66
N ALA A 123 -8.97 -2.99 10.43
CA ALA A 123 -10.31 -2.52 10.13
C ALA A 123 -11.41 -3.51 10.55
N LEU A 124 -11.21 -4.79 10.23
CA LEU A 124 -12.20 -5.86 10.41
C LEU A 124 -11.60 -7.06 11.19
N PRO A 125 -11.07 -6.85 12.41
CA PRO A 125 -10.34 -7.89 13.13
C PRO A 125 -11.19 -9.11 13.47
N LEU A 126 -12.47 -8.92 13.80
CA LEU A 126 -13.37 -10.02 14.11
C LEU A 126 -13.72 -10.86 12.88
N GLU A 127 -13.86 -10.23 11.71
CA GLU A 127 -14.07 -10.93 10.43
C GLU A 127 -12.86 -11.83 10.13
N VAL A 128 -11.64 -11.28 10.24
CA VAL A 128 -10.41 -12.05 10.01
C VAL A 128 -10.27 -13.19 11.00
N LEU A 129 -10.62 -12.98 12.28
CA LEU A 129 -10.60 -14.04 13.31
C LEU A 129 -11.67 -15.12 13.10
N GLN A 130 -12.76 -14.85 12.39
CA GLN A 130 -13.75 -15.87 12.05
C GLN A 130 -13.23 -16.88 11.03
N LEU A 131 -12.18 -16.53 10.26
CA LEU A 131 -11.54 -17.46 9.34
C LEU A 131 -10.94 -18.65 10.12
N PRO A 132 -11.27 -19.91 9.79
CA PRO A 132 -10.90 -21.08 10.61
C PRO A 132 -9.39 -21.27 10.73
N PHE A 133 -8.62 -20.79 9.78
CA PHE A 133 -7.16 -20.92 9.71
C PHE A 133 -6.40 -19.76 10.37
N VAL A 134 -7.06 -18.77 10.97
CA VAL A 134 -6.42 -17.64 11.65
C VAL A 134 -6.51 -17.84 13.16
N ASP A 135 -5.38 -17.77 13.87
CA ASP A 135 -5.31 -17.91 15.33
C ASP A 135 -5.25 -16.53 16.01
N PHE A 136 -4.52 -15.58 15.39
CA PHE A 136 -4.29 -14.24 15.93
C PHE A 136 -4.49 -13.15 14.88
N VAL A 137 -4.89 -11.97 15.34
CA VAL A 137 -4.77 -10.72 14.58
C VAL A 137 -4.02 -9.70 15.42
N LEU A 138 -3.21 -8.85 14.78
CA LEU A 138 -2.62 -7.68 15.41
C LEU A 138 -3.33 -6.44 14.91
N LEU A 139 -3.67 -5.56 15.85
CA LEU A 139 -4.27 -4.26 15.55
C LEU A 139 -3.18 -3.23 15.27
N ASN A 140 -3.56 -2.21 14.54
CA ASN A 140 -2.69 -1.07 14.22
C ASN A 140 -1.45 -1.51 13.44
N GLU A 141 -0.32 -0.87 13.71
CA GLU A 141 0.98 -1.20 13.12
C GLU A 141 1.56 -2.54 13.63
N GLY A 142 1.03 -3.05 14.74
CA GLY A 142 1.38 -4.35 15.27
C GLY A 142 2.70 -4.44 16.04
N VAL A 143 3.50 -3.38 16.13
CA VAL A 143 4.87 -3.42 16.67
C VAL A 143 4.91 -3.94 18.11
N TYR A 144 4.33 -3.21 19.06
CA TYR A 144 4.36 -3.61 20.47
C TYR A 144 3.48 -4.82 20.76
N ALA A 145 2.33 -4.94 20.07
CA ALA A 145 1.46 -6.10 20.18
C ALA A 145 2.20 -7.39 19.80
N LEU A 146 2.99 -7.37 18.71
CA LEU A 146 3.80 -8.51 18.29
C LEU A 146 4.90 -8.84 19.30
N HIS A 147 5.64 -7.83 19.77
CA HIS A 147 6.68 -8.06 20.78
C HIS A 147 6.12 -8.71 22.04
N ASN A 148 4.95 -8.24 22.51
CA ASN A 148 4.31 -8.77 23.70
C ASN A 148 3.74 -10.18 23.46
N LEU A 149 3.15 -10.44 22.28
CA LEU A 149 2.70 -11.77 21.91
C LEU A 149 3.85 -12.78 21.84
N LEU A 150 4.99 -12.42 21.24
CA LEU A 150 6.17 -13.29 21.14
C LEU A 150 6.82 -13.60 22.49
N ARG A 151 6.63 -12.74 23.52
CA ARG A 151 7.08 -13.02 24.90
C ARG A 151 6.22 -14.05 25.60
N THR A 152 5.02 -14.33 25.11
CA THR A 152 4.16 -15.40 25.62
C THR A 152 4.56 -16.75 25.00
N ASN A 153 3.93 -17.83 25.47
CA ASN A 153 4.01 -19.14 24.81
C ASN A 153 2.94 -19.35 23.71
N LEU A 154 2.25 -18.27 23.29
CA LEU A 154 1.14 -18.26 22.32
C LEU A 154 -0.11 -19.05 22.76
N LYS A 155 -0.17 -19.50 24.01
CA LYS A 155 -1.30 -20.29 24.56
C LYS A 155 -1.86 -19.71 25.85
N ALA A 156 -1.02 -19.13 26.69
CA ALA A 156 -1.43 -18.59 28.00
C ALA A 156 -1.06 -17.11 28.16
N GLY A 157 -1.78 -16.40 29.01
CA GLY A 157 -1.53 -14.98 29.26
C GLY A 157 -2.02 -14.03 28.15
N LEU A 158 -2.74 -14.53 27.16
CA LEU A 158 -3.17 -13.75 25.99
C LEU A 158 -4.10 -12.59 26.36
N SER A 159 -4.91 -12.72 27.41
CA SER A 159 -5.80 -11.66 27.88
C SER A 159 -5.08 -10.40 28.38
N ALA A 160 -3.81 -10.52 28.74
CA ALA A 160 -2.98 -9.39 29.16
C ALA A 160 -2.22 -8.71 28.00
N VAL A 161 -2.23 -9.29 26.80
CA VAL A 161 -1.51 -8.76 25.65
C VAL A 161 -2.42 -7.78 24.92
N ARG A 162 -2.13 -6.49 25.01
CA ARG A 162 -2.89 -5.45 24.30
C ARG A 162 -2.65 -5.54 22.79
N GLY A 163 -3.61 -5.08 22.01
CA GLY A 163 -3.50 -4.96 20.54
C GLY A 163 -3.58 -6.28 19.78
N ILE A 164 -4.02 -7.37 20.43
CA ILE A 164 -4.25 -8.65 19.77
C ILE A 164 -5.73 -9.04 19.79
N GLY A 165 -6.12 -9.78 18.76
CA GLY A 165 -7.31 -10.62 18.80
C GLY A 165 -6.90 -12.09 18.70
N TYR A 166 -7.66 -12.98 19.36
CA TYR A 166 -7.42 -14.42 19.40
C TYR A 166 -8.72 -15.19 19.61
N LYS A 167 -8.68 -16.53 19.51
CA LYS A 167 -9.84 -17.39 19.73
C LYS A 167 -9.73 -18.11 21.06
N VAL A 168 -10.85 -18.25 21.74
CA VAL A 168 -11.02 -19.12 22.91
C VAL A 168 -11.98 -20.24 22.55
N ILE A 169 -11.58 -21.47 22.79
CA ILE A 169 -12.45 -22.64 22.58
C ILE A 169 -13.37 -22.76 23.80
N GLU A 170 -14.66 -22.64 23.58
CA GLU A 170 -15.68 -22.78 24.62
C GLU A 170 -15.96 -24.27 24.91
N LYS A 171 -16.70 -24.52 26.02
CA LYS A 171 -17.02 -25.90 26.49
C LYS A 171 -17.71 -26.78 25.43
N ARG A 172 -18.36 -26.18 24.44
CA ARG A 172 -19.03 -26.88 23.32
C ARG A 172 -18.15 -27.09 22.10
N GLY A 173 -16.87 -26.70 22.17
CA GLY A 173 -15.95 -26.79 21.03
C GLY A 173 -16.04 -25.64 20.04
N GLU A 174 -16.91 -24.66 20.28
CA GLU A 174 -17.05 -23.46 19.46
C GLU A 174 -15.91 -22.48 19.72
N ALA A 175 -15.34 -21.93 18.68
CA ALA A 175 -14.28 -20.92 18.77
C ALA A 175 -14.91 -19.53 18.86
N ARG A 176 -14.74 -18.85 20.00
CA ARG A 176 -15.20 -17.47 20.21
C ARG A 176 -14.05 -16.49 20.02
N PRO A 177 -14.15 -15.53 19.11
CA PRO A 177 -13.14 -14.49 18.97
C PRO A 177 -13.17 -13.52 20.17
N ILE A 178 -11.99 -13.19 20.66
CA ILE A 178 -11.74 -12.18 21.69
C ILE A 178 -10.87 -11.09 21.07
N LEU A 179 -11.18 -9.84 21.35
CA LEU A 179 -10.38 -8.69 20.95
C LEU A 179 -9.98 -7.91 22.20
N ASN A 180 -8.69 -7.86 22.47
CA ASN A 180 -8.15 -7.07 23.59
C ASN A 180 -8.11 -5.58 23.22
N GLU A 181 -8.00 -4.71 24.25
CA GLU A 181 -7.81 -3.29 24.03
C GLU A 181 -6.62 -3.01 23.10
N PRO A 182 -6.70 -2.03 22.19
CA PRO A 182 -5.61 -1.67 21.30
C PRO A 182 -4.33 -1.37 22.07
N GLU A 183 -3.21 -1.78 21.51
CA GLU A 183 -1.90 -1.34 21.99
C GLU A 183 -1.59 0.04 21.40
N SER A 184 -0.79 0.82 22.11
CA SER A 184 -0.31 2.10 21.60
C SER A 184 0.54 1.88 20.33
N VAL A 185 0.39 2.78 19.38
CA VAL A 185 1.36 2.88 18.27
C VAL A 185 2.69 3.38 18.79
N VAL A 186 3.78 3.13 18.08
CA VAL A 186 5.10 3.63 18.47
C VAL A 186 5.06 5.17 18.60
N PRO A 187 5.33 5.75 19.77
CA PRO A 187 5.29 7.20 19.97
C PRO A 187 6.35 7.93 19.12
N GLN A 188 6.13 9.22 18.85
CA GLN A 188 7.02 10.03 18.02
C GLN A 188 8.49 10.00 18.50
N ASP A 189 8.73 10.10 19.79
CA ASP A 189 10.06 10.09 20.41
C ASP A 189 10.73 8.71 20.44
N ARG A 190 9.99 7.66 20.06
CA ARG A 190 10.45 6.27 20.04
C ARG A 190 10.61 5.72 18.62
N MET A 191 10.26 6.46 17.57
CA MET A 191 10.26 5.98 16.19
C MET A 191 11.59 5.35 15.79
N ASP A 192 12.71 6.05 15.97
CA ASP A 192 14.04 5.55 15.61
C ASP A 192 14.52 4.39 16.47
N LEU A 193 14.01 4.27 17.71
CA LEU A 193 14.46 3.27 18.66
C LEU A 193 13.68 1.95 18.57
N ASP A 194 12.38 2.03 18.35
CA ASP A 194 11.49 0.87 18.35
C ASP A 194 11.12 0.40 16.94
N MET A 195 11.36 1.26 15.93
CA MET A 195 11.32 0.94 14.50
C MET A 195 12.64 1.39 13.83
N PRO A 196 13.77 0.73 14.10
CA PRO A 196 15.11 1.22 13.74
C PRO A 196 15.52 0.91 12.29
N GLY A 197 14.64 1.20 11.33
CA GLY A 197 14.87 1.00 9.90
C GLY A 197 14.39 -0.37 9.39
N TYR A 198 15.08 -0.92 8.39
CA TYR A 198 14.60 -2.02 7.56
C TYR A 198 15.56 -3.20 7.57
N ALA A 199 15.02 -4.42 7.63
CA ALA A 199 15.77 -5.67 7.58
C ALA A 199 16.04 -6.13 6.13
N TRP A 200 16.69 -5.30 5.31
CA TRP A 200 16.95 -5.58 3.88
C TRP A 200 17.69 -6.89 3.63
N ASP A 201 18.53 -7.29 4.57
CA ASP A 201 19.31 -8.53 4.52
C ASP A 201 18.48 -9.81 4.64
N LEU A 202 17.20 -9.71 5.03
CA LEU A 202 16.26 -10.84 5.08
C LEU A 202 15.51 -11.07 3.78
N LEU A 203 15.64 -10.18 2.81
CA LEU A 203 14.96 -10.33 1.52
C LEU A 203 15.71 -11.29 0.58
N PRO A 204 14.98 -12.05 -0.25
CA PRO A 204 15.57 -12.93 -1.25
C PRO A 204 16.24 -12.12 -2.38
N TYR A 205 17.25 -12.70 -2.99
CA TYR A 205 17.89 -12.20 -4.21
C TYR A 205 18.45 -13.34 -5.06
N LYS A 206 18.74 -13.09 -6.33
CA LYS A 206 19.38 -14.06 -7.22
C LYS A 206 20.88 -13.84 -7.34
N SER A 207 21.30 -12.63 -7.68
CA SER A 207 22.70 -12.26 -7.91
C SER A 207 23.16 -11.06 -7.08
N ARG A 208 22.27 -10.14 -6.76
CA ARG A 208 22.56 -8.94 -5.97
C ARG A 208 21.33 -8.53 -5.15
N PRO A 209 21.53 -7.81 -4.05
CA PRO A 209 20.42 -7.35 -3.22
C PRO A 209 19.34 -6.63 -4.04
N LEU A 210 18.08 -6.92 -3.73
CA LEU A 210 16.89 -6.27 -4.33
C LEU A 210 16.70 -6.49 -5.85
N ASP A 211 17.41 -7.43 -6.48
CA ASP A 211 17.30 -7.74 -7.91
C ASP A 211 16.00 -8.46 -8.31
N LEU A 212 15.25 -8.99 -7.35
CA LEU A 212 13.91 -9.56 -7.56
C LEU A 212 12.81 -8.50 -7.55
N TYR A 213 13.12 -7.30 -7.06
CA TYR A 213 12.16 -6.21 -6.94
C TYR A 213 12.26 -5.28 -8.13
N ARG A 214 11.11 -4.91 -8.67
CA ARG A 214 11.02 -4.03 -9.84
C ARG A 214 10.07 -2.87 -9.59
N ALA A 215 10.47 -1.68 -10.03
CA ALA A 215 9.68 -0.47 -9.97
C ALA A 215 8.42 -0.57 -10.83
N HIS A 216 7.47 0.30 -10.57
CA HIS A 216 6.37 0.55 -11.49
C HIS A 216 6.92 0.88 -12.89
N PHE A 217 6.22 0.44 -13.91
CA PHE A 217 6.62 0.58 -15.30
C PHE A 217 6.95 2.03 -15.68
N TRP A 218 6.08 2.96 -15.31
CA TRP A 218 6.27 4.39 -15.56
C TRP A 218 7.43 5.00 -14.75
N HIS A 219 7.71 4.52 -13.54
CA HIS A 219 8.81 5.03 -12.71
C HIS A 219 10.19 4.74 -13.33
N ALA A 220 10.28 3.70 -14.10
CA ALA A 220 11.46 3.39 -14.92
C ALA A 220 11.39 4.05 -16.32
N GLU A 221 10.67 5.16 -16.46
CA GLU A 221 10.53 5.89 -17.73
C GLU A 221 10.02 5.00 -18.88
N PHE A 222 9.11 4.06 -18.54
CA PHE A 222 8.56 3.04 -19.43
C PHE A 222 9.58 2.05 -20.03
N ASP A 223 10.81 2.02 -19.48
CA ASP A 223 11.90 1.14 -19.88
C ASP A 223 11.95 -0.10 -18.96
N HIS A 224 11.72 -1.28 -19.53
CA HIS A 224 11.69 -2.53 -18.78
C HIS A 224 13.03 -2.88 -18.11
N GLU A 225 14.16 -2.49 -18.70
CA GLU A 225 15.49 -2.83 -18.19
C GLU A 225 15.89 -1.99 -16.97
N LYS A 226 15.31 -0.80 -16.83
CA LYS A 226 15.61 0.12 -15.71
C LYS A 226 14.77 -0.14 -14.45
N ARG A 227 13.92 -1.17 -14.42
CA ARG A 227 12.97 -1.40 -13.33
C ARG A 227 13.59 -2.02 -12.08
N THR A 228 14.75 -2.64 -12.17
CA THR A 228 15.40 -3.37 -11.07
C THR A 228 16.89 -3.02 -10.95
N PRO A 229 17.46 -2.99 -9.72
CA PRO A 229 16.83 -3.21 -8.41
C PRO A 229 15.98 -2.03 -7.95
N PHE A 230 14.98 -2.33 -7.11
CA PHE A 230 14.00 -1.35 -6.63
C PHE A 230 13.78 -1.46 -5.12
N ALA A 231 13.60 -0.34 -4.45
CA ALA A 231 13.23 -0.30 -3.03
C ALA A 231 12.06 0.65 -2.78
N ALA A 232 11.34 0.40 -1.66
CA ALA A 232 10.32 1.28 -1.13
C ALA A 232 10.57 1.52 0.36
N ILE A 233 10.45 2.76 0.81
CA ILE A 233 10.61 3.16 2.21
C ILE A 233 9.48 4.07 2.66
N TYR A 234 9.22 4.08 3.97
CA TYR A 234 8.48 5.15 4.64
C TYR A 234 9.47 6.08 5.35
N SER A 235 9.25 7.37 5.29
CA SER A 235 9.93 8.36 6.13
C SER A 235 9.00 8.90 7.22
N SER A 236 7.70 8.72 7.02
CA SER A 236 6.65 9.03 8.00
C SER A 236 5.49 8.02 7.90
N LEU A 237 4.66 7.97 8.93
CA LEU A 237 3.47 7.12 9.00
C LEU A 237 2.23 7.96 9.31
N GLY A 238 1.13 7.65 8.61
CA GLY A 238 -0.17 8.26 8.82
C GLY A 238 -0.38 9.57 8.06
N CYS A 239 -1.54 10.17 8.26
CA CYS A 239 -1.99 11.37 7.57
C CYS A 239 -2.88 12.24 8.47
N THR A 240 -2.77 13.57 8.37
CA THR A 240 -3.63 14.49 9.11
C THR A 240 -4.95 14.79 8.41
N PHE A 241 -5.12 14.35 7.15
CA PHE A 241 -6.39 14.50 6.43
C PHE A 241 -7.37 13.38 6.78
N GLY A 242 -8.64 13.66 6.60
CA GLY A 242 -9.74 12.72 6.87
C GLY A 242 -10.59 12.49 5.62
N CYS A 243 -9.95 12.26 4.47
CA CYS A 243 -10.65 12.01 3.21
C CYS A 243 -11.58 10.80 3.31
N ASP A 244 -12.81 10.92 2.81
CA ASP A 244 -13.85 9.93 3.04
C ASP A 244 -13.57 8.55 2.42
N PHE A 245 -12.88 8.52 1.29
CA PHE A 245 -12.51 7.27 0.60
C PHE A 245 -11.31 6.54 1.20
N CYS A 246 -10.58 7.15 2.15
CA CYS A 246 -9.27 6.70 2.60
C CYS A 246 -9.33 5.96 3.93
N MET A 247 -8.61 4.82 4.03
CA MET A 247 -8.49 4.04 5.26
C MET A 247 -7.11 4.12 5.93
N ILE A 248 -6.22 4.99 5.47
CA ILE A 248 -4.80 5.03 5.89
C ILE A 248 -4.64 5.07 7.41
N ASN A 249 -5.42 5.91 8.10
CA ASN A 249 -5.30 6.06 9.55
C ASN A 249 -5.93 4.93 10.38
N ILE A 250 -6.48 3.89 9.76
CA ILE A 250 -7.04 2.73 10.49
C ILE A 250 -6.00 2.03 11.36
N ILE A 251 -4.73 2.19 11.03
CA ILE A 251 -3.60 1.65 11.79
C ILE A 251 -3.24 2.45 13.05
N ASN A 252 -4.00 3.51 13.35
CA ASN A 252 -3.82 4.35 14.54
C ASN A 252 -5.04 4.30 15.48
N ARG A 253 -5.87 3.26 15.40
CA ARG A 253 -7.10 3.14 16.20
C ARG A 253 -6.80 3.13 17.70
N VAL A 254 -7.66 3.77 18.48
CA VAL A 254 -7.49 3.93 19.92
C VAL A 254 -8.51 3.16 20.77
N ASN A 255 -9.49 2.50 20.15
CA ASN A 255 -10.51 1.70 20.83
C ASN A 255 -10.90 0.45 20.03
N ASN A 256 -11.73 -0.44 20.60
CA ASN A 256 -12.17 -1.71 20.03
C ASN A 256 -13.56 -1.64 19.38
N GLY A 257 -14.13 -0.46 19.15
CA GLY A 257 -15.46 -0.34 18.53
C GLY A 257 -15.53 -1.08 17.20
N SER A 258 -16.71 -1.57 16.84
CA SER A 258 -16.98 -2.26 15.59
C SER A 258 -17.05 -1.33 14.36
N ASP A 259 -17.28 -0.04 14.60
CA ASP A 259 -17.50 0.97 13.57
C ASP A 259 -16.41 2.06 13.59
N ILE A 260 -15.15 1.64 13.75
CA ILE A 260 -14.01 2.55 13.79
C ILE A 260 -13.75 3.08 12.40
N SER A 261 -13.69 4.41 12.27
CA SER A 261 -13.33 5.11 11.06
C SER A 261 -11.87 5.56 11.08
N ALA A 262 -11.18 5.41 9.97
CA ALA A 262 -9.84 5.94 9.77
C ALA A 262 -9.79 7.47 9.99
N ALA A 263 -10.90 8.19 9.75
CA ALA A 263 -10.98 9.62 9.97
C ALA A 263 -10.92 10.03 11.46
N ASP A 264 -11.09 9.10 12.39
CA ASP A 264 -11.11 9.39 13.84
C ASP A 264 -9.70 9.41 14.46
N SER A 265 -8.68 8.91 13.75
CA SER A 265 -7.33 8.68 14.29
C SER A 265 -6.24 9.31 13.42
N ARG A 266 -6.35 10.63 13.21
CA ARG A 266 -5.46 11.39 12.33
C ARG A 266 -4.16 11.76 13.05
N VAL A 267 -3.12 10.99 12.82
CA VAL A 267 -1.80 11.19 13.41
C VAL A 267 -0.73 11.00 12.35
N MET A 268 0.30 11.85 12.36
CA MET A 268 1.54 11.65 11.63
C MET A 268 2.71 11.47 12.59
N ARG A 269 3.57 10.51 12.29
CA ARG A 269 4.80 10.25 13.03
C ARG A 269 5.95 10.09 12.05
N PHE A 270 7.13 10.53 12.44
CA PHE A 270 8.28 10.70 11.57
C PHE A 270 9.50 9.99 12.15
N TRP A 271 10.27 9.33 11.32
CA TRP A 271 11.65 8.98 11.67
C TRP A 271 12.54 10.22 11.58
N SER A 272 13.68 10.21 12.26
CA SER A 272 14.65 11.30 12.09
C SER A 272 15.19 11.35 10.66
N SER A 273 15.54 12.55 10.19
CA SER A 273 16.21 12.74 8.89
C SER A 273 17.49 11.92 8.81
N LYS A 274 18.24 11.81 9.93
CA LYS A 274 19.48 11.04 10.03
C LYS A 274 19.26 9.56 9.75
N LEU A 275 18.19 8.96 10.31
CA LEU A 275 17.88 7.56 10.09
C LEU A 275 17.48 7.33 8.63
N ILE A 276 16.57 8.14 8.11
CA ILE A 276 16.10 8.01 6.71
C ILE A 276 17.23 8.24 5.71
N GLY A 277 18.04 9.29 5.89
CA GLY A 277 19.22 9.53 5.06
C GLY A 277 20.22 8.36 5.11
N GLY A 278 20.40 7.73 6.29
CA GLY A 278 21.21 6.53 6.44
C GLY A 278 20.65 5.30 5.73
N GLU A 279 19.32 5.10 5.73
CA GLU A 279 18.67 4.01 4.98
C GLU A 279 18.78 4.23 3.46
N LEU A 280 18.61 5.46 2.97
CA LEU A 280 18.81 5.80 1.56
C LEU A 280 20.26 5.57 1.12
N GLU A 281 21.23 5.97 1.94
CA GLU A 281 22.66 5.70 1.69
C GLU A 281 22.97 4.19 1.67
N LYS A 282 22.37 3.41 2.56
CA LYS A 282 22.49 1.95 2.59
C LYS A 282 21.93 1.33 1.30
N LEU A 283 20.76 1.78 0.83
CA LEU A 283 20.19 1.34 -0.45
C LEU A 283 21.09 1.69 -1.64
N ALA A 284 21.64 2.90 -1.68
CA ALA A 284 22.57 3.30 -2.74
C ALA A 284 23.84 2.40 -2.76
N ARG A 285 24.41 2.08 -1.59
CA ARG A 285 25.54 1.14 -1.47
C ARG A 285 25.18 -0.30 -1.91
N MET A 286 23.93 -0.70 -1.78
CA MET A 286 23.42 -1.98 -2.28
C MET A 286 23.16 -1.98 -3.81
N GLY A 287 23.43 -0.86 -4.48
CA GLY A 287 23.23 -0.68 -5.93
C GLY A 287 21.80 -0.36 -6.34
N VAL A 288 20.94 0.03 -5.40
CA VAL A 288 19.58 0.50 -5.70
C VAL A 288 19.66 1.93 -6.20
N VAL A 289 19.04 2.19 -7.36
CA VAL A 289 18.95 3.52 -7.95
C VAL A 289 17.54 4.08 -7.83
N THR A 290 16.53 3.22 -7.95
CA THR A 290 15.13 3.60 -8.00
C THR A 290 14.46 3.32 -6.66
N VAL A 291 13.93 4.37 -6.01
CA VAL A 291 13.34 4.29 -4.68
C VAL A 291 11.98 4.97 -4.65
N ARG A 292 11.01 4.32 -4.03
CA ARG A 292 9.72 4.92 -3.68
C ARG A 292 9.74 5.42 -2.24
N ILE A 293 9.32 6.66 -2.03
CA ILE A 293 8.92 7.16 -0.72
C ILE A 293 7.43 6.87 -0.57
N SER A 294 7.10 5.93 0.31
CA SER A 294 5.74 5.38 0.46
C SER A 294 4.85 6.20 1.38
N ASP A 295 5.36 7.30 1.94
CA ASP A 295 4.61 8.20 2.79
C ASP A 295 3.31 8.64 2.10
N GLU A 296 2.21 8.60 2.80
CA GLU A 296 0.91 9.03 2.27
C GLU A 296 0.91 10.51 1.88
N MET A 297 1.68 11.32 2.62
CA MET A 297 1.75 12.77 2.45
C MET A 297 3.14 13.31 2.78
N PHE A 298 4.14 12.97 1.97
CA PHE A 298 5.54 13.34 2.22
C PHE A 298 5.74 14.86 2.38
N PHE A 299 5.08 15.67 1.55
CA PHE A 299 5.25 17.12 1.51
C PHE A 299 4.31 17.91 2.42
N LEU A 300 3.64 17.24 3.37
CA LEU A 300 2.70 17.95 4.24
C LEU A 300 3.38 18.73 5.37
N ASN A 301 4.43 18.18 5.99
CA ASN A 301 5.12 18.80 7.11
C ASN A 301 6.47 19.41 6.67
N ARG A 302 6.47 20.71 6.36
CA ARG A 302 7.67 21.43 5.93
C ARG A 302 8.85 21.31 6.91
N LYS A 303 8.59 21.42 8.21
CA LYS A 303 9.64 21.34 9.24
C LYS A 303 10.35 19.99 9.25
N TYR A 304 9.71 18.98 8.69
CA TYR A 304 10.26 17.64 8.54
C TYR A 304 10.95 17.45 7.19
N TYR A 305 10.23 17.67 6.07
CA TYR A 305 10.78 17.31 4.76
C TYR A 305 11.91 18.23 4.29
N GLU A 306 11.89 19.51 4.64
CA GLU A 306 12.92 20.47 4.19
C GLU A 306 14.33 20.08 4.69
N PRO A 307 14.57 19.82 6.00
CA PRO A 307 15.87 19.32 6.46
C PRO A 307 16.25 17.96 5.89
N LEU A 308 15.28 17.04 5.71
CA LEU A 308 15.53 15.73 5.11
C LEU A 308 16.00 15.86 3.65
N LEU A 309 15.36 16.72 2.86
CA LEU A 309 15.75 16.94 1.47
C LEU A 309 17.13 17.56 1.35
N HIS A 310 17.49 18.48 2.24
CA HIS A 310 18.86 19.03 2.29
C HIS A 310 19.88 17.94 2.63
N ASP A 311 19.62 17.09 3.63
CA ASP A 311 20.49 15.95 3.97
C ASP A 311 20.66 14.99 2.79
N ILE A 312 19.60 14.71 2.03
CA ILE A 312 19.67 13.88 0.82
C ILE A 312 20.52 14.53 -0.27
N VAL A 313 20.35 15.85 -0.50
CA VAL A 313 21.17 16.62 -1.46
C VAL A 313 22.64 16.59 -1.07
N ASP A 314 22.94 16.84 0.20
CA ASP A 314 24.32 16.88 0.71
C ASP A 314 25.02 15.52 0.63
N ARG A 315 24.28 14.41 0.69
CA ARG A 315 24.81 13.03 0.53
C ARG A 315 25.09 12.65 -0.92
N ASP A 316 24.51 13.36 -1.89
CA ASP A 316 24.65 13.11 -3.35
C ASP A 316 24.53 11.63 -3.76
N LEU A 317 23.44 10.98 -3.33
CA LEU A 317 23.26 9.53 -3.46
C LEU A 317 22.91 9.06 -4.88
N GLN A 318 22.66 9.96 -5.81
CA GLN A 318 22.27 9.68 -7.21
C GLN A 318 21.04 8.79 -7.33
N LEU A 319 20.09 8.92 -6.40
CA LEU A 319 18.85 8.15 -6.40
C LEU A 319 17.80 8.80 -7.30
N ARG A 320 16.98 7.96 -7.93
CA ARG A 320 15.75 8.36 -8.62
C ARG A 320 14.57 8.02 -7.73
N MET A 321 13.88 9.02 -7.24
CA MET A 321 12.81 8.83 -6.27
C MET A 321 11.47 9.31 -6.81
N TRP A 322 10.40 8.74 -6.25
CA TRP A 322 9.07 9.30 -6.37
C TRP A 322 8.36 9.31 -5.01
N ALA A 323 7.43 10.25 -4.84
CA ALA A 323 6.69 10.44 -3.62
C ALA A 323 5.23 10.83 -3.92
N TYR A 324 4.40 10.83 -2.88
CA TYR A 324 3.01 11.28 -2.95
C TYR A 324 2.82 12.68 -2.40
N ALA A 325 1.91 13.42 -3.04
CA ALA A 325 1.38 14.68 -2.53
C ALA A 325 -0.09 14.84 -2.94
N ARG A 326 -0.88 15.52 -2.15
CA ARG A 326 -2.12 16.08 -2.63
C ARG A 326 -1.80 17.39 -3.36
N VAL A 327 -2.43 17.66 -4.50
CA VAL A 327 -2.02 18.79 -5.39
C VAL A 327 -2.01 20.14 -4.68
N ASP A 328 -2.88 20.37 -3.69
CA ASP A 328 -2.96 21.58 -2.89
C ASP A 328 -1.87 21.69 -1.80
N THR A 329 -1.07 20.65 -1.59
CA THR A 329 0.05 20.66 -0.63
C THR A 329 1.40 20.93 -1.27
N VAL A 330 1.47 20.94 -2.60
CA VAL A 330 2.72 21.20 -3.34
C VAL A 330 3.06 22.68 -3.27
N ARG A 331 4.17 22.99 -2.61
CA ARG A 331 4.67 24.36 -2.46
C ARG A 331 5.67 24.66 -3.56
N HIS A 332 5.37 25.66 -4.35
CA HIS A 332 6.15 26.04 -5.54
C HIS A 332 7.62 26.33 -5.27
N GLU A 333 7.92 26.95 -4.11
CA GLU A 333 9.27 27.31 -3.69
C GLU A 333 10.19 26.12 -3.41
N TYR A 334 9.64 24.92 -3.22
CA TYR A 334 10.42 23.71 -2.91
C TYR A 334 10.61 22.78 -4.11
N ILE A 335 9.97 23.01 -5.23
CA ILE A 335 10.00 22.10 -6.41
C ILE A 335 11.44 21.85 -6.86
N GLU A 336 12.28 22.88 -6.91
CA GLU A 336 13.68 22.74 -7.27
C GLU A 336 14.47 21.92 -6.25
N LEU A 337 14.18 22.08 -4.95
CA LEU A 337 14.79 21.25 -3.91
C LEU A 337 14.38 19.79 -4.03
N PHE A 338 13.10 19.50 -4.37
CA PHE A 338 12.63 18.13 -4.63
C PHE A 338 13.45 17.50 -5.74
N ARG A 339 13.59 18.21 -6.86
CA ARG A 339 14.35 17.75 -8.02
C ARG A 339 15.81 17.49 -7.70
N ARG A 340 16.47 18.41 -6.97
CA ARG A 340 17.87 18.26 -6.54
C ARG A 340 18.07 17.08 -5.60
N ALA A 341 17.11 16.79 -4.74
CA ALA A 341 17.13 15.61 -3.87
C ALA A 341 16.88 14.28 -4.62
N GLY A 342 16.66 14.32 -5.94
CA GLY A 342 16.42 13.13 -6.75
C GLY A 342 14.96 12.70 -6.85
N ILE A 343 13.99 13.51 -6.38
CA ILE A 343 12.56 13.25 -6.57
C ILE A 343 12.18 13.66 -7.99
N ASN A 344 12.19 12.70 -8.90
CA ASN A 344 11.96 12.92 -10.32
C ASN A 344 10.49 12.78 -10.72
N TRP A 345 9.72 12.07 -9.91
CA TRP A 345 8.29 11.84 -10.11
C TRP A 345 7.50 12.22 -8.87
N LEU A 346 6.35 12.86 -9.07
CA LEU A 346 5.42 13.17 -8.00
C LEU A 346 4.02 12.66 -8.33
N ALA A 347 3.50 11.79 -7.47
CA ALA A 347 2.13 11.30 -7.57
C ALA A 347 1.19 12.31 -6.90
N LEU A 348 0.36 12.98 -7.70
CA LEU A 348 -0.56 14.00 -7.25
C LEU A 348 -1.96 13.42 -7.05
N GLY A 349 -2.49 13.49 -5.83
CA GLY A 349 -3.91 13.32 -5.57
C GLY A 349 -4.67 14.55 -6.07
N ILE A 350 -5.39 14.40 -7.18
CA ILE A 350 -6.31 15.41 -7.77
C ILE A 350 -7.75 15.03 -7.44
N GLU A 351 -7.99 13.74 -7.39
CA GLU A 351 -9.21 13.02 -7.02
C GLU A 351 -10.33 13.21 -8.05
N ALA A 352 -10.90 14.42 -8.22
CA ALA A 352 -11.98 14.73 -9.15
C ALA A 352 -11.74 16.05 -9.89
N GLY A 353 -12.27 16.17 -11.12
CA GLY A 353 -12.27 17.41 -11.90
C GLY A 353 -13.25 18.43 -11.34
N ASN A 354 -14.43 17.97 -10.91
CA ASN A 354 -15.44 18.81 -10.31
C ASN A 354 -15.03 19.28 -8.90
N GLN A 355 -15.05 20.59 -8.68
CA GLN A 355 -14.62 21.19 -7.43
C GLN A 355 -15.53 20.82 -6.25
N THR A 356 -16.84 20.76 -6.45
CA THR A 356 -17.81 20.42 -5.40
C THR A 356 -17.57 18.98 -4.92
N VAL A 357 -17.47 18.02 -5.84
CA VAL A 357 -17.18 16.61 -5.52
C VAL A 357 -15.87 16.50 -4.75
N ARG A 358 -14.84 17.20 -5.20
CA ARG A 358 -13.52 17.21 -4.56
C ARG A 358 -13.54 17.76 -3.13
N GLN A 359 -14.32 18.84 -2.90
CA GLN A 359 -14.49 19.43 -1.57
C GLN A 359 -15.27 18.50 -0.63
N GLU A 360 -16.31 17.85 -1.10
CA GLU A 360 -17.13 16.96 -0.29
C GLU A 360 -16.34 15.75 0.21
N VAL A 361 -15.62 15.05 -0.66
CA VAL A 361 -14.83 13.85 -0.27
C VAL A 361 -13.63 14.17 0.60
N SER A 362 -13.17 15.41 0.61
CA SER A 362 -12.09 15.91 1.47
C SER A 362 -12.60 16.64 2.72
N LYS A 363 -13.94 16.70 2.93
CA LYS A 363 -14.61 17.47 4.01
C LYS A 363 -14.14 18.91 4.09
N GLY A 364 -14.07 19.58 2.95
CA GLY A 364 -13.64 20.97 2.83
C GLY A 364 -12.16 21.21 3.12
N SER A 365 -11.36 20.15 3.34
CA SER A 365 -9.93 20.29 3.62
C SER A 365 -9.06 20.51 2.38
N PHE A 366 -9.64 20.34 1.17
CA PHE A 366 -8.93 20.59 -0.08
C PHE A 366 -8.89 22.10 -0.32
N GLN A 367 -7.69 22.69 -0.32
CA GLN A 367 -7.54 24.11 -0.58
C GLN A 367 -7.80 24.41 -2.06
N GLU A 368 -8.34 25.58 -2.34
CA GLU A 368 -8.45 26.02 -3.73
C GLU A 368 -7.05 26.23 -4.32
N VAL A 369 -6.79 25.57 -5.43
CA VAL A 369 -5.50 25.59 -6.10
C VAL A 369 -5.69 25.56 -7.61
N ASN A 370 -4.88 26.33 -8.31
CA ASN A 370 -4.79 26.22 -9.76
C ASN A 370 -3.94 24.97 -10.12
N ILE A 371 -4.62 23.84 -10.36
CA ILE A 371 -4.00 22.54 -10.64
C ILE A 371 -3.07 22.63 -11.85
N ARG A 372 -3.48 23.35 -12.91
CA ARG A 372 -2.67 23.56 -14.13
C ARG A 372 -1.35 24.25 -13.79
N ALA A 373 -1.42 25.34 -13.02
CA ALA A 373 -0.23 26.10 -12.62
C ALA A 373 0.75 25.25 -11.80
N VAL A 374 0.26 24.34 -10.94
CA VAL A 374 1.10 23.38 -10.20
C VAL A 374 1.79 22.43 -11.18
N CYS A 375 1.05 21.83 -12.10
CA CYS A 375 1.60 20.91 -13.10
C CYS A 375 2.64 21.59 -14.01
N ASP A 376 2.35 22.80 -14.48
CA ASP A 376 3.26 23.56 -15.36
C ASP A 376 4.58 23.90 -14.67
N LYS A 377 4.54 24.30 -13.39
CA LYS A 377 5.75 24.55 -12.61
C LYS A 377 6.58 23.30 -12.39
N MET A 378 5.93 22.16 -12.12
CA MET A 378 6.64 20.88 -12.00
C MET A 378 7.33 20.49 -13.30
N ARG A 379 6.64 20.62 -14.44
CA ARG A 379 7.21 20.38 -15.77
C ARG A 379 8.39 21.29 -16.08
N THR A 380 8.26 22.57 -15.77
CA THR A 380 9.34 23.56 -15.95
C THR A 380 10.58 23.18 -15.13
N ALA A 381 10.42 22.59 -13.94
CA ALA A 381 11.52 22.06 -13.13
C ALA A 381 12.04 20.68 -13.61
N GLY A 382 11.46 20.10 -14.65
CA GLY A 382 11.87 18.80 -15.19
C GLY A 382 11.38 17.60 -14.39
N MET A 383 10.33 17.77 -13.58
CA MET A 383 9.68 16.68 -12.85
C MET A 383 8.59 16.02 -13.69
N ASN A 384 8.41 14.72 -13.50
CA ASN A 384 7.31 13.94 -14.07
C ASN A 384 6.14 13.87 -13.09
N ILE A 385 4.93 13.81 -13.62
CA ILE A 385 3.70 13.84 -12.85
C ILE A 385 2.90 12.55 -13.07
N ILE A 386 2.42 11.98 -11.96
CA ILE A 386 1.39 10.95 -11.96
C ILE A 386 0.13 11.59 -11.40
N SER A 387 -0.89 11.76 -12.21
CA SER A 387 -2.18 12.26 -11.73
C SER A 387 -3.05 11.10 -11.26
N ASN A 388 -3.60 11.20 -10.04
CA ASN A 388 -4.48 10.20 -9.48
C ASN A 388 -5.91 10.75 -9.46
N TYR A 389 -6.84 9.99 -10.07
CA TYR A 389 -8.26 10.30 -10.17
C TYR A 389 -9.10 9.14 -9.65
N ILE A 390 -10.23 9.45 -9.03
CA ILE A 390 -11.22 8.49 -8.57
C ILE A 390 -12.55 8.83 -9.24
N PHE A 391 -13.21 7.84 -9.86
CA PHE A 391 -14.53 7.94 -10.45
C PHE A 391 -15.57 7.22 -9.58
N GLY A 392 -16.74 7.79 -9.47
CA GLY A 392 -17.83 7.21 -8.72
C GLY A 392 -17.79 7.53 -7.23
N PHE A 393 -17.35 8.71 -6.85
CA PHE A 393 -17.60 9.23 -5.51
C PHE A 393 -19.11 9.30 -5.22
N PRO A 394 -19.52 9.27 -3.95
CA PRO A 394 -20.95 9.19 -3.61
C PRO A 394 -21.85 10.22 -4.29
N ASP A 395 -21.32 11.41 -4.55
CA ASP A 395 -22.05 12.54 -5.19
C ASP A 395 -21.71 12.72 -6.68
N ASP A 396 -20.94 11.81 -7.29
CA ASP A 396 -20.66 11.84 -8.71
C ASP A 396 -21.91 11.54 -9.55
N THR A 397 -22.05 12.30 -10.63
CA THR A 397 -22.92 12.03 -11.78
C THR A 397 -22.07 11.61 -12.98
N MET A 398 -22.69 11.21 -14.08
CA MET A 398 -21.97 10.97 -15.34
C MET A 398 -21.23 12.23 -15.81
N ASP A 399 -21.85 13.41 -15.64
CA ASP A 399 -21.26 14.69 -16.07
C ASP A 399 -20.02 15.06 -15.21
N THR A 400 -20.07 14.89 -13.89
CA THR A 400 -18.90 15.20 -13.03
C THR A 400 -17.74 14.22 -13.24
N MET A 401 -18.04 12.94 -13.55
CA MET A 401 -17.01 11.99 -13.97
C MET A 401 -16.42 12.39 -15.34
N GLN A 402 -17.23 12.90 -16.26
CA GLN A 402 -16.76 13.40 -17.56
C GLN A 402 -15.85 14.64 -17.38
N GLU A 403 -16.20 15.60 -16.51
CA GLU A 403 -15.34 16.73 -16.15
C GLU A 403 -13.97 16.25 -15.61
N THR A 404 -13.94 15.15 -14.85
CA THR A 404 -12.72 14.54 -14.34
C THR A 404 -11.84 13.98 -15.46
N LEU A 405 -12.44 13.30 -16.43
CA LEU A 405 -11.72 12.80 -17.61
C LEU A 405 -11.20 13.95 -18.47
N GLU A 406 -11.99 14.99 -18.69
CA GLU A 406 -11.59 16.16 -19.47
C GLU A 406 -10.42 16.88 -18.83
N LEU A 407 -10.43 17.07 -17.51
CA LEU A 407 -9.27 17.61 -16.79
C LEU A 407 -8.03 16.72 -16.95
N ALA A 408 -8.17 15.40 -16.87
CA ALA A 408 -7.06 14.49 -17.06
C ALA A 408 -6.45 14.59 -18.46
N LEU A 409 -7.29 14.65 -19.50
CA LEU A 409 -6.86 14.82 -20.90
C LEU A 409 -6.21 16.17 -21.15
N GLU A 410 -6.74 17.24 -20.54
CA GLU A 410 -6.19 18.58 -20.64
C GLU A 410 -4.83 18.70 -19.96
N LEU A 411 -4.69 18.17 -18.74
CA LEU A 411 -3.41 18.16 -18.04
C LEU A 411 -2.36 17.31 -18.74
N ASN A 412 -2.75 16.25 -19.42
CA ASN A 412 -1.91 15.37 -20.22
C ASN A 412 -0.58 15.02 -19.52
N THR A 413 -0.68 14.46 -18.30
CA THR A 413 0.49 14.14 -17.46
C THR A 413 1.19 12.85 -17.93
N GLU A 414 2.43 12.65 -17.50
CA GLU A 414 3.27 11.53 -17.95
C GLU A 414 2.69 10.16 -17.58
N MET A 415 1.90 10.09 -16.51
CA MET A 415 1.15 8.89 -16.12
C MET A 415 -0.14 9.29 -15.42
N VAL A 416 -1.16 8.44 -15.52
CA VAL A 416 -2.40 8.57 -14.75
C VAL A 416 -2.77 7.27 -14.06
N ASN A 417 -3.29 7.39 -12.87
CA ASN A 417 -4.05 6.33 -12.21
C ASN A 417 -5.52 6.73 -12.16
N MET A 418 -6.37 5.84 -12.63
CA MET A 418 -7.82 6.00 -12.64
C MET A 418 -8.43 4.88 -11.80
N TYR A 419 -8.99 5.24 -10.65
CA TYR A 419 -9.61 4.30 -9.72
C TYR A 419 -11.11 4.41 -9.78
N PRO A 420 -11.87 3.31 -9.73
CA PRO A 420 -13.26 3.39 -9.35
C PRO A 420 -13.34 3.52 -7.83
N CYS A 421 -14.30 4.26 -7.30
CA CYS A 421 -14.48 4.41 -5.86
C CYS A 421 -14.87 3.08 -5.22
N GLN A 422 -14.12 2.65 -4.23
CA GLN A 422 -14.35 1.40 -3.52
C GLN A 422 -14.61 1.62 -2.03
N ALA A 423 -15.39 0.72 -1.43
CA ALA A 423 -15.69 0.74 0.00
C ALA A 423 -14.54 0.12 0.80
N LEU A 424 -13.39 0.80 0.87
CA LEU A 424 -12.25 0.28 1.62
C LEU A 424 -12.60 0.13 3.10
N PRO A 425 -12.47 -1.08 3.71
CA PRO A 425 -12.88 -1.32 5.09
C PRO A 425 -12.23 -0.36 6.09
N GLY A 426 -13.08 0.28 6.91
CA GLY A 426 -12.63 1.29 7.87
C GLY A 426 -12.55 2.72 7.33
N SER A 427 -12.80 2.97 6.03
CA SER A 427 -12.96 4.32 5.51
C SER A 427 -14.34 4.89 5.86
N PRO A 428 -14.51 6.23 5.97
CA PRO A 428 -15.84 6.83 6.10
C PRO A 428 -16.82 6.40 5.01
N THR A 429 -16.37 6.26 3.76
CA THR A 429 -17.18 5.76 2.63
C THR A 429 -17.65 4.33 2.85
N TYR A 430 -16.85 3.44 3.46
CA TYR A 430 -17.28 2.10 3.84
C TYR A 430 -18.45 2.14 4.83
N HIS A 431 -18.34 2.95 5.87
CA HIS A 431 -19.41 3.08 6.86
C HIS A 431 -20.68 3.72 6.27
N MET A 432 -20.53 4.69 5.37
CA MET A 432 -21.66 5.27 4.64
C MET A 432 -22.34 4.22 3.76
N ALA A 433 -21.59 3.45 2.97
CA ALA A 433 -22.12 2.39 2.12
C ALA A 433 -22.90 1.34 2.93
N LYS A 434 -22.35 0.95 4.11
CA LYS A 434 -23.03 0.04 5.06
C LYS A 434 -24.37 0.60 5.55
N ARG A 435 -24.41 1.90 5.94
CA ARG A 435 -25.66 2.55 6.37
C ARG A 435 -26.70 2.66 5.24
N ASN A 436 -26.24 2.84 4.01
CA ASN A 436 -27.11 2.95 2.83
C ASN A 436 -27.55 1.58 2.28
N GLY A 437 -27.06 0.46 2.86
CA GLY A 437 -27.36 -0.88 2.35
C GLY A 437 -26.77 -1.15 0.96
N TRP A 438 -25.70 -0.45 0.59
CA TRP A 438 -25.03 -0.70 -0.67
C TRP A 438 -24.28 -2.02 -0.64
N LYS A 439 -24.23 -2.71 -1.78
CA LYS A 439 -23.56 -3.98 -1.89
C LYS A 439 -22.04 -3.84 -1.75
N PHE A 440 -21.43 -4.73 -0.99
CA PHE A 440 -19.99 -4.91 -0.91
C PHE A 440 -19.52 -6.05 -1.80
N PRO A 441 -18.25 -6.07 -2.22
CA PRO A 441 -17.67 -7.22 -2.89
C PRO A 441 -17.82 -8.52 -2.09
N ASP A 442 -18.14 -9.63 -2.78
CA ASP A 442 -18.30 -10.95 -2.15
C ASP A 442 -16.96 -11.58 -1.70
N ASN A 443 -15.85 -11.06 -2.20
CA ASN A 443 -14.50 -11.57 -1.92
C ASN A 443 -13.46 -10.43 -1.94
N TYR A 444 -12.25 -10.70 -1.47
CA TYR A 444 -11.20 -9.70 -1.38
C TYR A 444 -10.72 -9.18 -2.75
N SER A 445 -10.80 -9.99 -3.81
CA SER A 445 -10.43 -9.55 -5.16
C SER A 445 -11.38 -8.49 -5.71
N GLY A 446 -12.62 -8.44 -5.23
CA GLY A 446 -13.56 -7.37 -5.59
C GLY A 446 -13.13 -5.97 -5.18
N TYR A 447 -12.24 -5.85 -4.19
CA TYR A 447 -11.61 -4.58 -3.80
C TYR A 447 -10.40 -4.19 -4.64
N ALA A 448 -9.91 -5.06 -5.53
CA ALA A 448 -8.80 -4.76 -6.43
C ALA A 448 -9.34 -4.20 -7.74
N PHE A 449 -9.08 -2.93 -8.00
CA PHE A 449 -9.69 -2.18 -9.11
C PHE A 449 -9.34 -2.69 -10.53
N LEU A 450 -8.27 -3.51 -10.68
CA LEU A 450 -7.90 -4.14 -11.95
C LEU A 450 -8.30 -5.62 -12.03
N SER A 451 -8.86 -6.20 -10.97
CA SER A 451 -9.25 -7.61 -10.93
C SER A 451 -10.47 -7.93 -11.81
N TYR A 452 -10.66 -9.20 -12.11
CA TYR A 452 -11.86 -9.73 -12.74
C TYR A 452 -13.13 -9.47 -11.89
N ASP A 453 -13.02 -9.62 -10.58
CA ASP A 453 -14.11 -9.45 -9.62
C ASP A 453 -14.36 -7.99 -9.19
N SER A 454 -13.59 -7.01 -9.71
CA SER A 454 -13.70 -5.62 -9.27
C SER A 454 -15.14 -5.13 -9.20
N GLU A 455 -15.56 -4.71 -8.01
CA GLU A 455 -16.94 -4.26 -7.73
C GLU A 455 -16.89 -2.92 -6.97
N PRO A 456 -16.92 -1.78 -7.69
CA PRO A 456 -16.96 -0.47 -7.08
C PRO A 456 -18.29 -0.18 -6.41
N LEU A 457 -18.32 0.88 -5.60
CA LEU A 457 -19.57 1.41 -5.09
C LEU A 457 -20.42 2.04 -6.22
N PRO A 458 -21.75 2.03 -6.11
CA PRO A 458 -22.59 2.95 -6.85
C PRO A 458 -22.41 4.37 -6.30
N THR A 459 -22.86 5.36 -7.04
CA THR A 459 -23.10 6.71 -6.50
C THR A 459 -24.58 6.87 -6.14
N LYS A 460 -24.98 8.05 -5.68
CA LYS A 460 -26.41 8.39 -5.51
C LYS A 460 -27.18 8.40 -6.84
N TYR A 461 -26.48 8.51 -7.98
CA TYR A 461 -27.06 8.75 -9.31
C TYR A 461 -26.64 7.72 -10.35
N VAL A 462 -25.53 7.00 -10.15
CA VAL A 462 -24.92 6.12 -11.16
C VAL A 462 -24.73 4.72 -10.57
N SER A 463 -25.04 3.68 -11.36
CA SER A 463 -24.87 2.30 -10.92
C SER A 463 -23.37 1.90 -10.84
N ALA A 464 -23.03 0.93 -10.00
CA ALA A 464 -21.68 0.37 -9.91
C ALA A 464 -21.16 -0.15 -11.27
N VAL A 465 -22.08 -0.73 -12.08
CA VAL A 465 -21.78 -1.19 -13.45
C VAL A 465 -21.32 -0.03 -14.33
N ASP A 466 -22.03 1.10 -14.27
CA ASP A 466 -21.74 2.26 -15.11
C ASP A 466 -20.50 3.01 -14.63
N VAL A 467 -20.26 3.07 -13.32
CA VAL A 467 -18.99 3.58 -12.74
C VAL A 467 -17.80 2.78 -13.27
N LEU A 468 -17.86 1.43 -13.21
CA LEU A 468 -16.77 0.59 -13.70
C LEU A 468 -16.56 0.72 -15.20
N ARG A 469 -17.65 0.73 -15.96
CA ARG A 469 -17.62 0.92 -17.43
C ARG A 469 -17.02 2.28 -17.80
N PHE A 470 -17.43 3.34 -17.11
CA PHE A 470 -16.89 4.69 -17.32
C PHE A 470 -15.38 4.73 -17.04
N ARG A 471 -14.95 4.22 -15.88
CA ARG A 471 -13.54 4.16 -15.51
C ARG A 471 -12.70 3.41 -16.55
N ASP A 472 -13.15 2.24 -17.02
CA ASP A 472 -12.39 1.45 -18.00
C ASP A 472 -12.35 2.14 -19.37
N ASN A 473 -13.40 2.85 -19.76
CA ASN A 473 -13.42 3.67 -20.96
C ASN A 473 -12.52 4.91 -20.83
N ALA A 474 -12.54 5.59 -19.69
CA ALA A 474 -11.69 6.75 -19.41
C ALA A 474 -10.21 6.37 -19.49
N TRP A 475 -9.81 5.23 -18.91
CA TRP A 475 -8.46 4.70 -18.98
C TRP A 475 -8.02 4.45 -20.43
N ARG A 476 -8.85 3.78 -21.23
CA ARG A 476 -8.55 3.55 -22.67
C ARG A 476 -8.45 4.86 -23.43
N THR A 477 -9.39 5.78 -23.22
CA THR A 477 -9.40 7.10 -23.88
C THR A 477 -8.11 7.85 -23.60
N TYR A 478 -7.64 7.84 -22.36
CA TYR A 478 -6.40 8.53 -21.99
C TYR A 478 -5.17 7.90 -22.68
N PHE A 479 -4.96 6.58 -22.51
CA PHE A 479 -3.76 5.90 -22.99
C PHE A 479 -3.72 5.70 -24.51
N SER A 480 -4.84 5.85 -25.22
CA SER A 480 -4.90 5.90 -26.69
C SER A 480 -4.96 7.32 -27.26
N ASN A 481 -4.93 8.37 -26.42
CA ASN A 481 -4.98 9.76 -26.88
C ASN A 481 -3.70 10.12 -27.66
N PRO A 482 -3.81 10.64 -28.90
CA PRO A 482 -2.64 11.02 -29.69
C PRO A 482 -1.72 12.05 -29.02
N ALA A 483 -2.29 13.00 -28.25
CA ALA A 483 -1.51 13.99 -27.52
C ALA A 483 -0.68 13.34 -26.40
N TYR A 484 -1.24 12.35 -25.69
CA TYR A 484 -0.51 11.59 -24.68
C TYR A 484 0.60 10.73 -25.29
N LEU A 485 0.31 10.01 -26.37
CA LEU A 485 1.29 9.18 -27.06
C LEU A 485 2.45 10.02 -27.63
N SER A 486 2.15 11.22 -28.13
CA SER A 486 3.16 12.19 -28.59
C SER A 486 4.01 12.71 -27.43
N LEU A 487 3.42 12.98 -26.26
CA LEU A 487 4.16 13.34 -25.06
C LEU A 487 5.16 12.25 -24.66
N VAL A 488 4.70 10.99 -24.59
CA VAL A 488 5.56 9.85 -24.23
C VAL A 488 6.71 9.69 -25.23
N GLU A 489 6.41 9.72 -26.54
CA GLU A 489 7.42 9.60 -27.59
C GLU A 489 8.47 10.72 -27.54
N THR A 490 8.01 11.96 -27.35
CA THR A 490 8.89 13.13 -27.30
C THR A 490 9.79 13.12 -26.05
N LYS A 491 9.25 12.67 -24.91
CA LYS A 491 9.94 12.76 -23.62
C LYS A 491 10.79 11.53 -23.30
N PHE A 492 10.35 10.35 -23.70
CA PHE A 492 10.96 9.08 -23.30
C PHE A 492 11.48 8.28 -24.50
N GLY A 493 10.90 8.45 -25.69
CA GLY A 493 11.34 7.78 -26.91
C GLY A 493 10.26 6.95 -27.60
N ALA A 494 10.54 6.57 -28.85
CA ALA A 494 9.59 5.83 -29.69
C ALA A 494 9.37 4.38 -29.19
N GLN A 495 10.35 3.78 -28.52
CA GLN A 495 10.19 2.44 -27.96
C GLN A 495 9.26 2.47 -26.75
N GLU A 496 9.37 3.47 -25.89
CA GLU A 496 8.55 3.69 -24.71
C GLU A 496 7.09 3.96 -25.08
N ARG A 497 6.85 4.69 -26.18
CA ARG A 497 5.51 4.82 -26.76
C ARG A 497 4.93 3.46 -27.13
N LYS A 498 5.68 2.60 -27.84
CA LYS A 498 5.22 1.24 -28.18
C LYS A 498 4.94 0.40 -26.94
N ASN A 499 5.76 0.55 -25.89
CA ASN A 499 5.56 -0.14 -24.62
C ASN A 499 4.25 0.30 -23.93
N VAL A 500 3.91 1.59 -24.01
CA VAL A 500 2.62 2.12 -23.51
C VAL A 500 1.45 1.63 -24.35
N GLU A 501 1.56 1.66 -25.70
CA GLU A 501 0.53 1.13 -26.60
C GLU A 501 0.27 -0.37 -26.33
N ALA A 502 1.32 -1.15 -26.10
CA ALA A 502 1.21 -2.56 -25.73
C ALA A 502 0.51 -2.75 -24.38
N MET A 503 0.84 -1.94 -23.36
CA MET A 503 0.14 -1.93 -22.08
C MET A 503 -1.35 -1.60 -22.26
N ALA A 504 -1.66 -0.57 -23.02
CA ALA A 504 -3.02 -0.12 -23.27
C ALA A 504 -3.88 -1.14 -24.05
N SER A 505 -3.24 -2.03 -24.82
CA SER A 505 -3.92 -3.10 -25.55
C SER A 505 -4.36 -4.28 -24.67
N VAL A 506 -3.86 -4.39 -23.43
CA VAL A 506 -4.24 -5.48 -22.52
C VAL A 506 -5.69 -5.32 -22.11
N ARG A 507 -6.52 -6.29 -22.52
CA ARG A 507 -7.94 -6.33 -22.14
C ARG A 507 -8.08 -6.86 -20.71
N LEU A 508 -8.64 -6.06 -19.83
CA LEU A 508 -9.14 -6.51 -18.52
C LEU A 508 -10.53 -7.09 -18.67
N ARG A 509 -10.75 -8.29 -18.16
CA ARG A 509 -12.07 -8.91 -18.08
C ARG A 509 -12.76 -8.44 -16.80
N ARG A 510 -14.10 -8.30 -16.85
CA ARG A 510 -14.92 -7.78 -15.75
C ARG A 510 -16.17 -8.62 -15.55
N LYS A 511 -16.23 -9.38 -14.46
CA LYS A 511 -17.43 -10.14 -14.08
C LYS A 511 -18.67 -9.24 -14.01
N LEU A 512 -18.52 -8.04 -13.43
CA LEU A 512 -19.62 -7.09 -13.27
C LEU A 512 -20.13 -6.55 -14.62
N LEU A 513 -19.33 -6.57 -15.69
CA LEU A 513 -19.72 -6.16 -17.04
C LEU A 513 -20.14 -7.31 -17.94
N GLY A 514 -20.14 -8.57 -17.44
CA GLY A 514 -20.62 -9.74 -18.15
C GLY A 514 -19.57 -10.46 -19.00
N ASP A 515 -18.27 -10.25 -18.73
CA ASP A 515 -17.18 -10.99 -19.43
C ASP A 515 -17.08 -12.46 -18.99
#